data_4b1fb465a5147cc44dd418f6a53e393f
#
_entry.id   4b1fb465a5147cc44dd418f6a53e393f
#
_cell.length_a   1.000
_cell.length_b   1.000
_cell.length_c   1.000
_cell.angle_alpha   90.00
_cell.angle_beta   90.00
_cell.angle_gamma   90.00
#
_symmetry.space_group_name_H-M   'P 1'
#
loop_
_entity.id
_entity.type
_entity.pdbx_description
1 polymer ?
#
loop_
_entity_poly.entity_id
_entity_poly.type
_entity_poly.pdbx_seq_one_letter_code
_entity_poly.pdbx_strand_id
1 'polypeptide(L)'
;FGDRGTGKSTAVRALAALLPPMRVTEGCRYGCDPEARSAWCSECLSRLAGKSAAPKSQLAAVPVVDLPLGATEDRVVGALDLERALSQGVKAFEPGLLARANRGFLYVDEVNLLEDHLVDLLIDVAASGENVVEREGLSVRHPARFVLVGSGNPEEGELRPQLLDRFGLAVEVRTPDDIATRVEVVKRRDAFERDAQAFAEQWQGAQDAARKKIVAARKKLNAVVVPDAVLERAAKLCMALGTDGLRGE
;
A
#
# COMPACT_ATOMS: atom_id res chain seq x y z
N PHE A 1 0.69 -9.66 -11.99
CA PHE A 1 1.14 -9.68 -13.38
C PHE A 1 0.01 -10.11 -14.31
N GLY A 2 -0.02 -9.66 -15.56
CA GLY A 2 -1.00 -10.13 -16.55
C GLY A 2 -1.29 -9.13 -17.66
N ASP A 3 -2.16 -9.55 -18.61
CA ASP A 3 -2.47 -8.84 -19.82
C ASP A 3 -3.01 -7.42 -19.59
N ARG A 4 -2.82 -6.56 -20.60
CA ARG A 4 -3.41 -5.22 -20.60
C ARG A 4 -4.95 -5.29 -20.56
N GLY A 5 -5.57 -4.31 -19.92
CA GLY A 5 -7.04 -4.21 -19.91
C GLY A 5 -7.78 -5.21 -19.01
N THR A 6 -7.10 -6.03 -18.22
CA THR A 6 -7.73 -7.01 -17.31
C THR A 6 -8.23 -6.41 -16.00
N GLY A 7 -8.19 -5.09 -15.83
CA GLY A 7 -8.73 -4.40 -14.66
C GLY A 7 -7.86 -4.43 -13.41
N LYS A 8 -6.55 -4.76 -13.52
CA LYS A 8 -5.62 -4.82 -12.37
C LYS A 8 -5.62 -3.54 -11.55
N SER A 9 -5.38 -2.40 -12.18
CA SER A 9 -5.33 -1.08 -11.52
C SER A 9 -6.65 -0.72 -10.85
N THR A 10 -7.77 -1.03 -11.50
CA THR A 10 -9.11 -0.82 -10.94
C THR A 10 -9.33 -1.68 -9.69
N ALA A 11 -8.93 -2.95 -9.72
CA ALA A 11 -9.06 -3.87 -8.60
C ALA A 11 -8.24 -3.41 -7.39
N VAL A 12 -7.00 -2.94 -7.60
CA VAL A 12 -6.13 -2.43 -6.52
C VAL A 12 -6.74 -1.21 -5.84
N ARG A 13 -7.23 -0.24 -6.62
CA ARG A 13 -7.89 0.95 -6.06
C ARG A 13 -9.18 0.61 -5.33
N ALA A 14 -9.96 -0.36 -5.83
CA ALA A 14 -11.18 -0.82 -5.20
C ALA A 14 -10.93 -1.62 -3.90
N LEU A 15 -9.78 -2.28 -3.78
CA LEU A 15 -9.44 -3.09 -2.60
C LEU A 15 -9.46 -2.27 -1.30
N ALA A 16 -8.93 -1.06 -1.32
CA ALA A 16 -8.91 -0.20 -0.14
C ALA A 16 -10.33 0.19 0.32
N ALA A 17 -11.28 0.34 -0.61
CA ALA A 17 -12.67 0.64 -0.28
C ALA A 17 -13.38 -0.50 0.46
N LEU A 18 -12.88 -1.73 0.38
CA LEU A 18 -13.37 -2.88 1.15
C LEU A 18 -12.84 -2.91 2.58
N LEU A 19 -11.79 -2.15 2.90
CA LEU A 19 -11.24 -2.10 4.24
C LEU A 19 -12.08 -1.17 5.14
N PRO A 20 -12.19 -1.48 6.44
CA PRO A 20 -12.81 -0.57 7.39
C PRO A 20 -11.98 0.72 7.50
N PRO A 21 -12.65 1.87 7.75
CA PRO A 21 -11.93 3.10 8.03
C PRO A 21 -11.03 2.93 9.25
N MET A 22 -9.90 3.61 9.26
CA MET A 22 -8.92 3.57 10.33
C MET A 22 -8.97 4.82 11.20
N ARG A 23 -8.63 4.68 12.48
CA ARG A 23 -8.46 5.82 13.37
C ARG A 23 -7.11 6.47 13.11
N VAL A 24 -7.11 7.79 12.96
CA VAL A 24 -5.90 8.60 12.79
C VAL A 24 -5.89 9.74 13.81
N THR A 25 -4.71 10.14 14.25
CA THR A 25 -4.53 11.27 15.14
C THR A 25 -4.93 12.56 14.42
N GLU A 26 -5.84 13.33 15.02
CA GLU A 26 -6.33 14.58 14.44
C GLU A 26 -5.20 15.57 14.18
N GLY A 27 -5.19 16.16 12.98
CA GLY A 27 -4.17 17.11 12.54
C GLY A 27 -2.77 16.51 12.33
N CYS A 28 -2.64 15.18 12.25
CA CYS A 28 -1.38 14.52 11.88
C CYS A 28 -1.33 14.29 10.38
N ARG A 29 -0.35 14.89 9.70
CA ARG A 29 -0.15 14.73 8.25
C ARG A 29 0.33 13.36 7.83
N TYR A 30 0.81 12.54 8.77
CA TYR A 30 1.26 11.16 8.54
C TYR A 30 0.19 10.11 8.89
N GLY A 31 -0.99 10.52 9.37
CA GLY A 31 -2.05 9.60 9.75
C GLY A 31 -1.66 8.63 10.88
N CYS A 32 -0.87 9.07 11.85
CA CYS A 32 -0.44 8.24 12.98
C CYS A 32 -1.61 7.59 13.71
N ASP A 33 -1.41 6.34 14.13
CA ASP A 33 -2.39 5.62 14.96
C ASP A 33 -2.44 6.21 16.37
N PRO A 34 -3.60 6.68 16.86
CA PRO A 34 -3.70 7.24 18.20
C PRO A 34 -3.34 6.24 19.31
N GLU A 35 -3.46 4.93 19.05
CA GLU A 35 -3.23 3.87 20.02
C GLU A 35 -1.78 3.30 19.96
N ALA A 36 -1.07 3.49 18.84
CA ALA A 36 0.28 2.96 18.61
C ALA A 36 1.35 4.03 18.82
N ARG A 37 1.60 4.45 20.07
CA ARG A 37 2.55 5.52 20.41
C ARG A 37 3.97 5.29 19.89
N SER A 38 4.42 4.04 19.85
CA SER A 38 5.74 3.67 19.33
C SER A 38 5.93 3.93 17.83
N ALA A 39 4.82 4.09 17.09
CA ALA A 39 4.81 4.37 15.67
C ALA A 39 4.44 5.83 15.34
N TRP A 40 4.47 6.74 16.31
CA TRP A 40 4.16 8.14 16.08
C TRP A 40 5.31 8.88 15.41
N CYS A 41 4.97 9.84 14.54
CA CYS A 41 5.93 10.80 14.01
C CYS A 41 6.41 11.76 15.10
N SER A 42 7.54 12.43 14.85
CA SER A 42 8.14 13.40 15.75
C SER A 42 7.18 14.54 16.15
N GLU A 43 6.35 15.00 15.20
CA GLU A 43 5.34 16.03 15.44
C GLU A 43 4.26 15.59 16.44
N CYS A 44 3.77 14.35 16.32
CA CYS A 44 2.82 13.78 17.28
C CYS A 44 3.48 13.60 18.65
N LEU A 45 4.71 13.09 18.69
CA LEU A 45 5.46 12.94 19.95
C LEU A 45 5.65 14.28 20.67
N SER A 46 6.07 15.33 19.94
CA SER A 46 6.28 16.67 20.51
C SER A 46 4.98 17.31 20.96
N ARG A 47 3.91 17.26 20.13
CA ARG A 47 2.60 17.86 20.45
C ARG A 47 1.91 17.23 21.63
N LEU A 48 2.17 15.95 21.88
CA LEU A 48 1.53 15.15 22.93
C LEU A 48 2.48 14.82 24.09
N ALA A 49 3.68 15.41 24.09
CA ALA A 49 4.63 15.28 25.19
C ALA A 49 4.00 15.78 26.51
N GLY A 50 4.13 15.00 27.58
CA GLY A 50 3.59 15.35 28.89
C GLY A 50 2.07 15.24 29.07
N LYS A 51 1.33 14.83 28.03
CA LYS A 51 -0.13 14.61 28.12
C LYS A 51 -0.42 13.14 28.38
N SER A 52 -1.13 12.87 29.50
CA SER A 52 -1.61 11.52 29.85
C SER A 52 -2.85 11.10 29.04
N ALA A 53 -3.59 12.04 28.46
CA ALA A 53 -4.80 11.74 27.70
C ALA A 53 -4.47 11.23 26.31
N ALA A 54 -5.28 10.27 25.81
CA ALA A 54 -5.21 9.81 24.44
C ALA A 54 -5.42 11.00 23.46
N PRO A 55 -4.70 11.03 22.32
CA PRO A 55 -4.88 12.10 21.35
C PRO A 55 -6.29 12.08 20.77
N LYS A 56 -6.81 13.25 20.43
CA LYS A 56 -8.02 13.35 19.61
C LYS A 56 -7.81 12.59 18.30
N SER A 57 -8.82 11.86 17.88
CA SER A 57 -8.75 11.02 16.69
C SER A 57 -9.97 11.17 15.81
N GLN A 58 -9.80 10.96 14.54
CA GLN A 58 -10.85 10.93 13.52
C GLN A 58 -10.77 9.63 12.71
N LEU A 59 -11.87 9.29 12.06
CA LEU A 59 -11.90 8.19 11.10
C LEU A 59 -11.44 8.69 9.73
N ALA A 60 -10.55 7.92 9.10
CA ALA A 60 -10.08 8.18 7.74
C ALA A 60 -10.17 6.90 6.90
N ALA A 61 -10.42 7.04 5.61
CA ALA A 61 -10.30 5.93 4.68
C ALA A 61 -8.85 5.46 4.60
N VAL A 62 -8.67 4.18 4.28
CA VAL A 62 -7.33 3.65 4.00
C VAL A 62 -6.81 4.28 2.71
N PRO A 63 -5.66 4.98 2.72
CA PRO A 63 -5.16 5.65 1.54
C PRO A 63 -4.66 4.66 0.48
N VAL A 64 -4.91 5.00 -0.77
CA VAL A 64 -4.24 4.41 -1.93
C VAL A 64 -3.49 5.54 -2.62
N VAL A 65 -2.20 5.41 -2.69
CA VAL A 65 -1.34 6.42 -3.28
C VAL A 65 -0.72 5.85 -4.54
N ASP A 66 -1.01 6.46 -5.68
CA ASP A 66 -0.40 6.09 -6.94
C ASP A 66 1.01 6.69 -7.03
N LEU A 67 2.00 5.88 -7.38
CA LEU A 67 3.35 6.32 -7.71
C LEU A 67 3.47 6.43 -9.24
N PRO A 68 3.59 7.64 -9.80
CA PRO A 68 3.86 7.83 -11.22
C PRO A 68 5.25 7.32 -11.59
N LEU A 69 5.41 6.69 -12.76
CA LEU A 69 6.71 6.20 -13.27
C LEU A 69 7.77 7.31 -13.38
N GLY A 70 7.37 8.52 -13.72
CA GLY A 70 8.27 9.68 -13.79
C GLY A 70 8.38 10.47 -12.48
N ALA A 71 8.05 9.89 -11.33
CA ALA A 71 8.21 10.58 -10.05
C ALA A 71 9.70 10.72 -9.70
N THR A 72 10.11 11.93 -9.37
CA THR A 72 11.45 12.17 -8.81
C THR A 72 11.55 11.59 -7.39
N GLU A 73 12.75 11.24 -6.97
CA GLU A 73 12.99 10.74 -5.62
C GLU A 73 12.46 11.70 -4.55
N ASP A 74 12.66 13.02 -4.72
CA ASP A 74 12.15 14.04 -3.79
C ASP A 74 10.61 14.00 -3.64
N ARG A 75 9.91 13.74 -4.73
CA ARG A 75 8.46 13.57 -4.69
C ARG A 75 8.04 12.30 -3.93
N VAL A 76 8.86 11.27 -3.97
CA VAL A 76 8.62 10.01 -3.27
C VAL A 76 8.89 10.15 -1.78
N VAL A 77 10.09 10.55 -1.40
CA VAL A 77 10.52 10.60 0.00
C VAL A 77 10.10 11.88 0.72
N GLY A 78 9.95 12.97 -0.02
CA GLY A 78 9.75 14.33 0.48
C GLY A 78 11.02 15.19 0.34
N ALA A 79 10.85 16.48 0.39
CA ALA A 79 11.89 17.47 0.11
C ALA A 79 11.83 18.67 1.06
N LEU A 80 12.75 19.61 0.87
CA LEU A 80 12.69 20.93 1.48
C LEU A 80 11.50 21.72 0.88
N ASP A 81 10.68 22.29 1.74
CA ASP A 81 9.64 23.25 1.34
C ASP A 81 10.31 24.55 0.91
N LEU A 82 10.54 24.67 -0.39
CA LEU A 82 11.24 25.82 -0.99
C LEU A 82 10.46 27.12 -0.81
N GLU A 83 9.13 27.08 -0.84
CA GLU A 83 8.30 28.28 -0.65
C GLU A 83 8.49 28.87 0.75
N ARG A 84 8.45 28.04 1.77
CA ARG A 84 8.69 28.47 3.16
C ARG A 84 10.15 28.84 3.41
N ALA A 85 11.08 28.15 2.80
CA ALA A 85 12.49 28.46 2.91
C ALA A 85 12.80 29.86 2.32
N LEU A 86 12.23 30.18 1.16
CA LEU A 86 12.46 31.45 0.47
C LEU A 86 11.65 32.62 1.07
N SER A 87 10.38 32.37 1.45
CA SER A 87 9.48 33.43 1.94
C SER A 87 9.66 33.74 3.43
N GLN A 88 10.01 32.74 4.25
CA GLN A 88 10.07 32.86 5.71
C GLN A 88 11.46 32.60 6.29
N GLY A 89 12.43 32.17 5.47
CA GLY A 89 13.76 31.79 5.95
C GLY A 89 13.76 30.53 6.84
N VAL A 90 12.67 29.75 6.83
CA VAL A 90 12.49 28.59 7.69
C VAL A 90 12.65 27.32 6.88
N LYS A 91 13.60 26.46 7.26
CA LYS A 91 13.70 25.11 6.69
C LYS A 91 12.53 24.27 7.19
N ALA A 92 11.62 23.94 6.32
CA ALA A 92 10.48 23.07 6.58
C ALA A 92 10.53 21.86 5.64
N PHE A 93 10.01 20.73 6.10
CA PHE A 93 9.92 19.51 5.32
C PHE A 93 8.54 19.38 4.68
N GLU A 94 8.50 19.16 3.38
CA GLU A 94 7.31 18.79 2.63
C GLU A 94 7.26 17.26 2.48
N PRO A 95 6.26 16.58 3.08
CA PRO A 95 6.15 15.12 3.00
C PRO A 95 5.82 14.63 1.59
N GLY A 96 6.54 13.60 1.15
CA GLY A 96 6.33 12.95 -0.13
C GLY A 96 5.20 11.90 -0.15
N LEU A 97 5.21 11.08 -1.21
CA LEU A 97 4.20 10.04 -1.42
C LEU A 97 4.26 8.96 -0.33
N LEU A 98 5.44 8.63 0.18
CA LEU A 98 5.62 7.63 1.25
C LEU A 98 4.90 8.04 2.55
N ALA A 99 4.94 9.32 2.89
CA ALA A 99 4.20 9.86 4.03
C ALA A 99 2.69 9.72 3.86
N ARG A 100 2.19 9.99 2.66
CA ARG A 100 0.77 9.88 2.30
C ARG A 100 0.29 8.43 2.29
N ALA A 101 1.16 7.49 1.90
CA ALA A 101 0.85 6.07 1.84
C ALA A 101 0.86 5.38 3.23
N ASN A 102 1.32 6.07 4.27
CA ASN A 102 1.43 5.47 5.60
C ASN A 102 0.12 4.84 6.06
N ARG A 103 0.17 3.57 6.49
CA ARG A 103 -0.96 2.72 6.90
C ARG A 103 -1.96 2.40 5.78
N GLY A 104 -1.54 2.54 4.52
CA GLY A 104 -2.35 2.27 3.34
C GLY A 104 -1.60 1.48 2.28
N PHE A 105 -1.89 1.79 1.03
CA PHE A 105 -1.29 1.16 -0.14
C PHE A 105 -0.48 2.19 -0.94
N LEU A 106 0.71 1.79 -1.35
CA LEU A 106 1.47 2.45 -2.40
C LEU A 106 1.35 1.59 -3.65
N TYR A 107 0.73 2.13 -4.69
CA TYR A 107 0.50 1.41 -5.94
C TYR A 107 1.44 1.92 -7.03
N VAL A 108 2.15 1.01 -7.66
CA VAL A 108 3.03 1.26 -8.80
C VAL A 108 2.44 0.55 -10.01
N ASP A 109 1.94 1.30 -10.98
CA ASP A 109 1.53 0.74 -12.26
C ASP A 109 2.78 0.52 -13.12
N GLU A 110 2.88 -0.64 -13.77
CA GLU A 110 4.04 -1.03 -14.57
C GLU A 110 5.36 -0.98 -13.78
N VAL A 111 5.39 -1.65 -12.63
CA VAL A 111 6.55 -1.66 -11.72
C VAL A 111 7.85 -2.16 -12.38
N ASN A 112 7.75 -2.93 -13.46
CA ASN A 112 8.87 -3.38 -14.29
C ASN A 112 9.58 -2.23 -15.02
N LEU A 113 8.93 -1.07 -15.19
CA LEU A 113 9.48 0.12 -15.84
C LEU A 113 10.03 1.15 -14.84
N LEU A 114 9.85 0.93 -13.53
CA LEU A 114 10.36 1.84 -12.51
C LEU A 114 11.90 1.77 -12.45
N GLU A 115 12.53 2.90 -12.22
CA GLU A 115 13.98 2.99 -12.07
C GLU A 115 14.49 2.22 -10.86
N ASP A 116 15.65 1.54 -11.00
CA ASP A 116 16.19 0.62 -9.99
C ASP A 116 16.35 1.26 -8.63
N HIS A 117 16.89 2.47 -8.58
CA HIS A 117 17.14 3.17 -7.33
C HIS A 117 15.84 3.50 -6.57
N LEU A 118 14.73 3.78 -7.30
CA LEU A 118 13.44 4.00 -6.66
C LEU A 118 12.84 2.69 -6.12
N VAL A 119 13.05 1.60 -6.85
CA VAL A 119 12.61 0.27 -6.41
C VAL A 119 13.31 -0.11 -5.11
N ASP A 120 14.64 -0.02 -5.06
CA ASP A 120 15.42 -0.34 -3.86
C ASP A 120 15.00 0.52 -2.67
N LEU A 121 14.82 1.82 -2.89
CA LEU A 121 14.32 2.75 -1.88
C LEU A 121 12.93 2.34 -1.34
N LEU A 122 11.99 2.02 -2.23
CA LEU A 122 10.64 1.61 -1.83
C LEU A 122 10.64 0.33 -1.01
N ILE A 123 11.50 -0.62 -1.40
CA ILE A 123 11.66 -1.90 -0.71
C ILE A 123 12.25 -1.69 0.68
N ASP A 124 13.28 -0.88 0.80
CA ASP A 124 13.93 -0.60 2.08
C ASP A 124 12.97 0.11 3.05
N VAL A 125 12.21 1.09 2.55
CA VAL A 125 11.19 1.78 3.36
C VAL A 125 10.05 0.84 3.73
N ALA A 126 9.59 -0.01 2.80
CA ALA A 126 8.54 -0.99 3.10
C ALA A 126 8.99 -2.02 4.15
N ALA A 127 10.26 -2.40 4.16
CA ALA A 127 10.82 -3.33 5.13
C ALA A 127 11.02 -2.68 6.51
N SER A 128 11.55 -1.44 6.56
CA SER A 128 11.79 -0.72 7.81
C SER A 128 10.52 -0.14 8.43
N GLY A 129 9.54 0.23 7.59
CA GLY A 129 8.33 0.94 7.99
C GLY A 129 8.57 2.41 8.34
N GLU A 130 9.74 2.94 8.03
CA GLU A 130 10.14 4.33 8.28
C GLU A 130 10.83 4.92 7.06
N ASN A 131 10.58 6.19 6.79
CA ASN A 131 11.32 6.98 5.80
C ASN A 131 12.26 7.94 6.53
N VAL A 132 13.53 7.94 6.12
CA VAL A 132 14.57 8.82 6.66
C VAL A 132 15.09 9.68 5.53
N VAL A 133 14.98 10.99 5.67
CA VAL A 133 15.45 11.98 4.69
C VAL A 133 16.53 12.83 5.32
N GLU A 134 17.75 12.69 4.80
CA GLU A 134 18.92 13.46 5.25
C GLU A 134 19.51 14.21 4.05
N ARG A 135 18.98 15.41 3.80
CA ARG A 135 19.37 16.22 2.63
C ARG A 135 19.30 17.70 2.96
N GLU A 136 20.15 18.50 2.35
CA GLU A 136 20.12 19.99 2.39
C GLU A 136 20.08 20.56 3.81
N GLY A 137 20.65 19.81 4.78
CA GLY A 137 20.63 20.17 6.18
C GLY A 137 19.27 19.94 6.88
N LEU A 138 18.39 19.14 6.27
CA LEU A 138 17.25 18.53 6.91
C LEU A 138 17.61 17.11 7.34
N SER A 139 17.20 16.74 8.55
CA SER A 139 17.18 15.34 9.02
C SER A 139 15.79 15.06 9.56
N VAL A 140 14.98 14.35 8.78
CA VAL A 140 13.58 14.05 9.11
C VAL A 140 13.36 12.56 9.05
N ARG A 141 12.73 12.02 10.09
CA ARG A 141 12.27 10.63 10.16
C ARG A 141 10.77 10.62 10.39
N HIS A 142 10.05 9.84 9.61
CA HIS A 142 8.61 9.68 9.78
C HIS A 142 8.15 8.25 9.45
N PRO A 143 7.04 7.79 10.03
CA PRO A 143 6.48 6.48 9.71
C PRO A 143 6.03 6.42 8.25
N ALA A 144 6.33 5.29 7.59
CA ALA A 144 5.97 5.00 6.22
C ALA A 144 5.66 3.50 6.08
N ARG A 145 4.70 3.01 6.85
CA ARG A 145 4.26 1.61 6.83
C ARG A 145 3.14 1.47 5.81
N PHE A 146 3.44 0.92 4.67
CA PHE A 146 2.47 0.72 3.59
C PHE A 146 2.59 -0.69 3.02
N VAL A 147 1.55 -1.12 2.33
CA VAL A 147 1.60 -2.31 1.48
C VAL A 147 1.99 -1.85 0.07
N LEU A 148 3.13 -2.33 -0.41
CA LEU A 148 3.56 -2.08 -1.79
C LEU A 148 2.79 -3.02 -2.71
N VAL A 149 2.10 -2.45 -3.70
CA VAL A 149 1.40 -3.20 -4.74
C VAL A 149 1.95 -2.78 -6.09
N GLY A 150 2.56 -3.70 -6.82
CA GLY A 150 3.02 -3.47 -8.19
C GLY A 150 2.14 -4.20 -9.18
N SER A 151 1.75 -3.55 -10.28
CA SER A 151 1.25 -4.22 -11.47
C SER A 151 2.33 -4.26 -12.53
N GLY A 152 2.24 -5.21 -13.46
CA GLY A 152 3.13 -5.30 -14.61
C GLY A 152 2.48 -6.09 -15.73
N ASN A 153 2.96 -5.85 -16.94
CA ASN A 153 2.61 -6.59 -18.14
C ASN A 153 3.85 -7.36 -18.63
N PRO A 154 3.76 -8.69 -18.77
CA PRO A 154 4.88 -9.49 -19.29
C PRO A 154 5.40 -9.04 -20.67
N GLU A 155 4.53 -8.44 -21.49
CA GLU A 155 4.90 -7.93 -22.82
C GLU A 155 5.84 -6.71 -22.77
N GLU A 156 5.85 -5.97 -21.66
CA GLU A 156 6.66 -4.77 -21.46
C GLU A 156 8.00 -5.04 -20.78
N GLY A 157 8.27 -6.30 -20.48
CA GLY A 157 9.49 -6.76 -19.85
C GLY A 157 9.23 -7.65 -18.65
N GLU A 158 10.18 -8.50 -18.37
CA GLU A 158 10.14 -9.38 -17.21
C GLU A 158 10.42 -8.59 -15.94
N LEU A 159 9.80 -8.99 -14.84
CA LEU A 159 10.19 -8.52 -13.52
C LEU A 159 11.59 -9.03 -13.19
N ARG A 160 12.43 -8.12 -12.76
CA ARG A 160 13.76 -8.48 -12.28
C ARG A 160 13.65 -9.46 -11.10
N PRO A 161 14.51 -10.50 -11.06
CA PRO A 161 14.47 -11.48 -9.96
C PRO A 161 14.55 -10.84 -8.58
N GLN A 162 15.35 -9.78 -8.40
CA GLN A 162 15.49 -9.05 -7.13
C GLN A 162 14.18 -8.40 -6.67
N LEU A 163 13.33 -7.98 -7.63
CA LEU A 163 12.01 -7.44 -7.34
C LEU A 163 11.03 -8.55 -6.94
N LEU A 164 11.01 -9.64 -7.70
CA LEU A 164 10.14 -10.79 -7.39
C LEU A 164 10.39 -11.32 -5.98
N ASP A 165 11.64 -11.44 -5.58
CA ASP A 165 12.03 -11.88 -4.24
C ASP A 165 11.51 -10.99 -3.10
N ARG A 166 11.17 -9.75 -3.38
CA ARG A 166 10.72 -8.79 -2.38
C ARG A 166 9.19 -8.72 -2.24
N PHE A 167 8.45 -9.22 -3.22
CA PHE A 167 7.01 -9.35 -3.13
C PHE A 167 6.65 -10.70 -2.48
N GLY A 168 6.00 -10.64 -1.31
CA GLY A 168 5.54 -11.85 -0.60
C GLY A 168 4.37 -12.57 -1.27
N LEU A 169 3.68 -11.92 -2.21
CA LEU A 169 2.55 -12.48 -2.96
C LEU A 169 2.64 -12.07 -4.42
N ALA A 170 2.42 -13.03 -5.31
CA ALA A 170 2.31 -12.80 -6.75
C ALA A 170 0.98 -13.39 -7.26
N VAL A 171 0.30 -12.63 -8.12
CA VAL A 171 -0.96 -13.05 -8.75
C VAL A 171 -0.84 -12.87 -10.26
N GLU A 172 -1.10 -13.92 -11.00
CA GLU A 172 -1.21 -13.87 -12.46
C GLU A 172 -2.67 -13.61 -12.84
N VAL A 173 -2.89 -12.54 -13.60
CA VAL A 173 -4.22 -12.15 -14.09
C VAL A 173 -4.28 -12.35 -15.58
N ARG A 174 -5.08 -13.30 -16.03
CA ARG A 174 -5.27 -13.62 -17.44
C ARG A 174 -6.61 -13.11 -17.95
N THR A 175 -6.66 -12.82 -19.22
CA THR A 175 -7.93 -12.56 -19.91
C THR A 175 -8.80 -13.82 -19.85
N PRO A 176 -10.06 -13.76 -19.44
CA PRO A 176 -10.95 -14.93 -19.42
C PRO A 176 -11.04 -15.61 -20.77
N ASP A 177 -10.97 -16.94 -20.81
CA ASP A 177 -11.07 -17.71 -22.05
C ASP A 177 -12.52 -17.99 -22.45
N ASP A 178 -13.45 -17.99 -21.48
CA ASP A 178 -14.84 -18.27 -21.72
C ASP A 178 -15.63 -17.03 -22.18
N ILE A 179 -16.50 -17.22 -23.17
CA ILE A 179 -17.29 -16.16 -23.81
C ILE A 179 -18.30 -15.57 -22.83
N ALA A 180 -18.86 -16.36 -21.92
CA ALA A 180 -19.91 -15.89 -21.00
C ALA A 180 -19.32 -14.86 -20.02
N THR A 181 -18.14 -15.13 -19.46
CA THR A 181 -17.42 -14.18 -18.59
C THR A 181 -17.04 -12.90 -19.34
N ARG A 182 -16.58 -13.02 -20.59
CA ARG A 182 -16.24 -11.84 -21.42
C ARG A 182 -17.46 -10.96 -21.67
N VAL A 183 -18.60 -11.56 -22.03
CA VAL A 183 -19.86 -10.84 -22.21
C VAL A 183 -20.31 -10.15 -20.91
N GLU A 184 -20.18 -10.83 -19.78
CA GLU A 184 -20.55 -10.27 -18.48
C GLU A 184 -19.65 -9.08 -18.10
N VAL A 185 -18.35 -9.14 -18.37
CA VAL A 185 -17.44 -8.01 -18.16
C VAL A 185 -17.88 -6.79 -18.97
N VAL A 186 -18.20 -6.98 -20.26
CA VAL A 186 -18.65 -5.88 -21.12
C VAL A 186 -19.98 -5.29 -20.61
N LYS A 187 -20.94 -6.13 -20.22
CA LYS A 187 -22.23 -5.67 -19.67
C LYS A 187 -22.08 -4.86 -18.39
N ARG A 188 -21.23 -5.33 -17.47
CA ARG A 188 -20.97 -4.61 -16.20
C ARG A 188 -20.28 -3.28 -16.44
N ARG A 189 -19.33 -3.24 -17.37
CA ARG A 189 -18.68 -2.01 -17.75
C ARG A 189 -19.65 -1.00 -18.35
N ASP A 190 -20.48 -1.42 -19.31
CA ASP A 190 -21.51 -0.59 -19.93
C ASP A 190 -22.52 -0.07 -18.89
N ALA A 191 -22.98 -0.93 -17.97
CA ALA A 191 -23.87 -0.53 -16.90
C ALA A 191 -23.25 0.53 -15.96
N PHE A 192 -21.97 0.36 -15.62
CA PHE A 192 -21.23 1.33 -14.81
C PHE A 192 -21.02 2.66 -15.55
N GLU A 193 -20.68 2.62 -16.84
CA GLU A 193 -20.49 3.84 -17.65
C GLU A 193 -21.80 4.63 -17.85
N ARG A 194 -22.96 3.95 -17.90
CA ARG A 194 -24.28 4.58 -18.01
C ARG A 194 -24.73 5.24 -16.71
N ASP A 195 -24.59 4.55 -15.60
CA ASP A 195 -24.97 5.05 -14.27
C ASP A 195 -24.13 4.39 -13.19
N ALA A 196 -23.02 5.05 -12.85
CA ALA A 196 -22.07 4.56 -11.84
C ALA A 196 -22.69 4.48 -10.44
N GLN A 197 -23.67 5.38 -10.12
CA GLN A 197 -24.31 5.39 -8.82
C GLN A 197 -25.27 4.20 -8.68
N ALA A 198 -26.18 4.00 -9.62
CA ALA A 198 -27.12 2.88 -9.61
C ALA A 198 -26.37 1.54 -9.63
N PHE A 199 -25.27 1.45 -10.41
CA PHE A 199 -24.41 0.26 -10.42
C PHE A 199 -23.77 0.00 -9.05
N ALA A 200 -23.24 1.04 -8.38
CA ALA A 200 -22.66 0.90 -7.05
C ALA A 200 -23.69 0.46 -6.01
N GLU A 201 -24.91 1.01 -6.05
CA GLU A 201 -26.03 0.63 -5.17
C GLU A 201 -26.42 -0.85 -5.36
N GLN A 202 -26.47 -1.33 -6.60
CA GLN A 202 -26.75 -2.74 -6.92
C GLN A 202 -25.73 -3.69 -6.26
N TRP A 203 -24.46 -3.30 -6.19
CA TRP A 203 -23.38 -4.13 -5.64
C TRP A 203 -23.09 -3.89 -4.16
N GLN A 204 -23.74 -2.91 -3.53
CA GLN A 204 -23.51 -2.52 -2.14
C GLN A 204 -23.61 -3.72 -1.17
N GLY A 205 -24.61 -4.56 -1.33
CA GLY A 205 -24.81 -5.75 -0.48
C GLY A 205 -23.64 -6.74 -0.56
N ALA A 206 -23.08 -6.97 -1.75
CA ALA A 206 -21.92 -7.84 -1.96
C ALA A 206 -20.65 -7.22 -1.38
N GLN A 207 -20.45 -5.91 -1.53
CA GLN A 207 -19.33 -5.19 -0.93
C GLN A 207 -19.39 -5.24 0.60
N ASP A 208 -20.55 -5.02 1.20
CA ASP A 208 -20.73 -5.09 2.65
C ASP A 208 -20.48 -6.50 3.20
N ALA A 209 -20.89 -7.53 2.48
CA ALA A 209 -20.58 -8.91 2.83
C ALA A 209 -19.08 -9.19 2.79
N ALA A 210 -18.36 -8.70 1.76
CA ALA A 210 -16.91 -8.81 1.67
C ALA A 210 -16.21 -8.05 2.81
N ARG A 211 -16.64 -6.81 3.09
CA ARG A 211 -16.11 -6.00 4.20
C ARG A 211 -16.30 -6.68 5.56
N LYS A 212 -17.49 -7.25 5.80
CA LYS A 212 -17.76 -8.00 7.04
C LYS A 212 -16.83 -9.20 7.21
N LYS A 213 -16.54 -9.96 6.12
CA LYS A 213 -15.59 -11.08 6.14
C LYS A 213 -14.18 -10.60 6.48
N ILE A 214 -13.71 -9.51 5.87
CA ILE A 214 -12.39 -8.93 6.15
C ILE A 214 -12.27 -8.50 7.63
N VAL A 215 -13.27 -7.79 8.15
CA VAL A 215 -13.28 -7.36 9.56
C VAL A 215 -13.26 -8.55 10.51
N ALA A 216 -14.05 -9.59 10.22
CA ALA A 216 -14.08 -10.81 11.03
C ALA A 216 -12.73 -11.56 10.99
N ALA A 217 -12.10 -11.65 9.81
CA ALA A 217 -10.79 -12.27 9.66
C ALA A 217 -9.69 -11.50 10.43
N ARG A 218 -9.67 -10.16 10.33
CA ARG A 218 -8.72 -9.32 11.08
C ARG A 218 -8.81 -9.51 12.60
N LYS A 219 -10.02 -9.67 13.14
CA LYS A 219 -10.21 -9.93 14.58
C LYS A 219 -9.65 -11.27 15.01
N LYS A 220 -9.65 -12.26 14.13
CA LYS A 220 -9.15 -13.62 14.41
C LYS A 220 -7.65 -13.76 14.19
N LEU A 221 -7.03 -12.86 13.44
CA LEU A 221 -5.64 -12.98 12.99
C LEU A 221 -4.65 -13.17 14.17
N ASN A 222 -4.82 -12.40 15.23
CA ASN A 222 -3.96 -12.50 16.41
C ASN A 222 -4.13 -13.80 17.22
N ALA A 223 -5.20 -14.54 16.98
CA ALA A 223 -5.47 -15.84 17.63
C ALA A 223 -5.05 -17.03 16.74
N VAL A 224 -4.54 -16.77 15.54
CA VAL A 224 -4.05 -17.83 14.64
C VAL A 224 -2.73 -18.36 15.19
N VAL A 225 -2.71 -19.65 15.48
CA VAL A 225 -1.49 -20.38 15.85
C VAL A 225 -1.10 -21.26 14.68
N VAL A 226 0.13 -21.16 14.24
CA VAL A 226 0.70 -22.02 13.18
C VAL A 226 1.41 -23.19 13.90
N PRO A 227 0.90 -24.42 13.83
CA PRO A 227 1.56 -25.58 14.45
C PRO A 227 2.87 -25.91 13.73
N ASP A 228 3.85 -26.45 14.47
CA ASP A 228 5.15 -26.87 13.93
C ASP A 228 5.02 -27.84 12.74
N ALA A 229 4.03 -28.73 12.77
CA ALA A 229 3.75 -29.64 11.65
C ALA A 229 3.38 -28.92 10.33
N VAL A 230 2.82 -27.70 10.41
CA VAL A 230 2.53 -26.88 9.22
C VAL A 230 3.82 -26.21 8.71
N LEU A 231 4.66 -25.71 9.62
CA LEU A 231 5.95 -25.15 9.28
C LEU A 231 6.86 -26.20 8.63
N GLU A 232 6.89 -27.41 9.20
CA GLU A 232 7.64 -28.54 8.64
C GLU A 232 7.17 -28.93 7.22
N ARG A 233 5.84 -28.89 6.97
CA ARG A 233 5.31 -29.11 5.62
C ARG A 233 5.70 -28.02 4.66
N ALA A 234 5.66 -26.76 5.08
CA ALA A 234 6.08 -25.61 4.25
C ALA A 234 7.56 -25.77 3.85
N ALA A 235 8.43 -26.03 4.83
CA ALA A 235 9.85 -26.26 4.57
C ALA A 235 10.10 -27.43 3.59
N LYS A 236 9.44 -28.57 3.79
CA LYS A 236 9.52 -29.71 2.86
C LYS A 236 9.07 -29.36 1.44
N LEU A 237 8.01 -28.54 1.31
CA LEU A 237 7.52 -28.11 0.00
C LEU A 237 8.53 -27.15 -0.67
N CYS A 238 9.08 -26.20 0.06
CA CYS A 238 10.11 -25.28 -0.46
C CYS A 238 11.34 -26.04 -0.92
N MET A 239 11.83 -27.01 -0.15
CA MET A 239 12.93 -27.88 -0.54
C MET A 239 12.62 -28.69 -1.80
N ALA A 240 11.41 -29.24 -1.91
CA ALA A 240 10.99 -30.03 -3.07
C ALA A 240 10.86 -29.20 -4.36
N LEU A 241 10.52 -27.92 -4.23
CA LEU A 241 10.42 -26.95 -5.34
C LEU A 241 11.76 -26.29 -5.68
N GLY A 242 12.80 -26.54 -4.89
CA GLY A 242 14.11 -25.92 -5.10
C GLY A 242 14.12 -24.41 -4.92
N THR A 243 13.29 -23.90 -3.99
CA THR A 243 13.28 -22.46 -3.70
C THR A 243 14.52 -22.09 -2.90
N ASP A 244 15.23 -21.04 -3.37
CA ASP A 244 16.40 -20.53 -2.70
C ASP A 244 16.02 -19.58 -1.54
N GLY A 245 16.70 -19.73 -0.40
CA GLY A 245 16.48 -18.92 0.80
C GLY A 245 15.23 -19.33 1.60
N LEU A 246 15.04 -18.68 2.75
CA LEU A 246 13.99 -19.00 3.74
C LEU A 246 12.70 -18.16 3.55
N ARG A 247 12.55 -17.42 2.45
CA ARG A 247 11.38 -16.54 2.25
C ARG A 247 10.11 -17.28 1.85
N GLY A 248 10.25 -18.49 1.32
CA GLY A 248 9.12 -19.35 0.96
C GLY A 248 8.46 -20.03 2.15
N GLU A 249 9.13 -20.07 3.29
CA GLU A 249 8.73 -20.69 4.54
C GLU A 249 8.02 -19.69 5.46
#